data_7e0b17e77968122322605726cbd587a3
#
_entry.id   7e0b17e77968122322605726cbd587a3
#
_cell.length_a   1.000
_cell.length_b   1.000
_cell.length_c   1.000
_cell.angle_alpha   90.00
_cell.angle_beta   90.00
_cell.angle_gamma   90.00
#
_symmetry.space_group_name_H-M   'P 1'
#
loop_
_entity.id
_entity.type
_entity.pdbx_description
1 polymer ?
#
loop_
_entity_poly.entity_id
_entity_poly.type
_entity_poly.pdbx_seq_one_letter_code
_entity_poly.pdbx_strand_id
1 'polypeptide(L)'
;MKAISEINKILKLNDDQTQLIKSHLIKNTLSKNDQFLRLDSRNDKIGFIDKGLLRSFSYDDAGNEITHDFFQQGSFFTDLNSYFNCTLSKVFIEALVDCDLYVFNRTSLDIIKKEIPEWASFEQIYRAQISMCLLNFQRKIIHSSSIDSFTLFSNCLLYTSDAADEVD
;
A
#
# COMPACT_ATOMS: atom_id res chain seq x y z
N MET A 1 6.65 14.67 6.25
CA MET A 1 5.69 13.53 6.25
C MET A 1 5.95 12.71 5.00
N LYS A 2 6.36 11.46 5.16
CA LYS A 2 6.74 10.57 4.04
C LYS A 2 5.62 10.37 3.01
N ALA A 3 4.36 10.22 3.45
CA ALA A 3 3.22 10.08 2.54
C ALA A 3 3.13 11.24 1.52
N ILE A 4 3.30 12.48 1.96
CA ILE A 4 3.31 13.65 1.08
C ILE A 4 4.52 13.61 0.12
N SER A 5 5.69 13.19 0.63
CA SER A 5 6.89 13.05 -0.22
C SER A 5 6.67 12.03 -1.34
N GLU A 6 6.02 10.88 -1.04
CA GLU A 6 5.70 9.88 -2.06
C GLU A 6 4.71 10.41 -3.10
N ILE A 7 3.68 11.14 -2.67
CA ILE A 7 2.72 11.76 -3.58
C ILE A 7 3.43 12.80 -4.47
N ASN A 8 4.35 13.60 -3.89
CA ASN A 8 5.10 14.63 -4.61
C ASN A 8 6.09 14.10 -5.65
N LYS A 9 6.50 12.83 -5.56
CA LYS A 9 7.29 12.20 -6.64
C LYS A 9 6.51 12.13 -7.96
N ILE A 10 5.19 12.08 -7.89
CA ILE A 10 4.29 11.96 -9.05
C ILE A 10 3.56 13.28 -9.33
N LEU A 11 2.95 13.88 -8.29
CA LEU A 11 2.24 15.16 -8.38
C LEU A 11 3.11 16.27 -7.80
N LYS A 12 3.37 17.29 -8.52
CA LYS A 12 4.06 18.50 -8.02
C LYS A 12 3.04 19.37 -7.28
N LEU A 13 2.71 19.00 -6.04
CA LEU A 13 1.71 19.70 -5.22
C LEU A 13 2.19 21.10 -4.83
N ASN A 14 1.29 22.07 -4.88
CA ASN A 14 1.50 23.38 -4.24
C ASN A 14 1.18 23.30 -2.74
N ASP A 15 1.39 24.42 -2.02
CA ASP A 15 1.21 24.46 -0.56
C ASP A 15 -0.24 24.22 -0.14
N ASP A 16 -1.22 24.79 -0.85
CA ASP A 16 -2.64 24.62 -0.55
C ASP A 16 -3.09 23.17 -0.75
N GLN A 17 -2.69 22.53 -1.85
CA GLN A 17 -2.93 21.12 -2.12
C GLN A 17 -2.27 20.22 -1.08
N THR A 18 -1.04 20.56 -0.68
CA THR A 18 -0.33 19.85 0.39
C THR A 18 -1.07 19.92 1.72
N GLN A 19 -1.57 21.13 2.10
CA GLN A 19 -2.34 21.29 3.31
C GLN A 19 -3.70 20.57 3.25
N LEU A 20 -4.38 20.60 2.12
CA LEU A 20 -5.62 19.86 1.91
C LEU A 20 -5.39 18.35 2.14
N ILE A 21 -4.38 17.77 1.51
CA ILE A 21 -4.08 16.34 1.68
C ILE A 21 -3.76 16.03 3.14
N LYS A 22 -2.93 16.85 3.81
CA LYS A 22 -2.59 16.66 5.23
C LYS A 22 -3.83 16.71 6.13
N SER A 23 -4.79 17.58 5.85
CA SER A 23 -6.01 17.69 6.65
C SER A 23 -6.93 16.47 6.54
N HIS A 24 -6.79 15.68 5.49
CA HIS A 24 -7.55 14.47 5.22
C HIS A 24 -6.80 13.18 5.57
N LEU A 25 -5.54 13.27 6.02
CA LEU A 25 -4.76 12.14 6.50
C LEU A 25 -5.01 11.90 7.98
N ILE A 26 -5.50 10.72 8.32
CA ILE A 26 -5.76 10.32 9.71
C ILE A 26 -4.58 9.48 10.17
N LYS A 27 -3.90 9.94 11.25
CA LYS A 27 -2.86 9.13 11.89
C LYS A 27 -3.50 7.93 12.60
N ASN A 28 -2.94 6.75 12.40
CA ASN A 28 -3.37 5.51 13.04
C ASN A 28 -2.14 4.70 13.49
N THR A 29 -2.31 3.88 14.51
CA THR A 29 -1.30 2.93 14.98
C THR A 29 -1.91 1.55 15.08
N LEU A 30 -1.13 0.53 14.76
CA LEU A 30 -1.48 -0.87 14.96
C LEU A 30 -0.38 -1.53 15.78
N SER A 31 -0.77 -2.28 16.80
CA SER A 31 0.14 -3.20 17.47
C SER A 31 0.35 -4.44 16.62
N LYS A 32 1.44 -5.17 16.86
CA LYS A 32 1.66 -6.47 16.22
C LYS A 32 0.42 -7.36 16.36
N ASN A 33 0.02 -8.01 15.27
CA ASN A 33 -1.18 -8.86 15.09
C ASN A 33 -2.52 -8.09 15.04
N ASP A 34 -2.54 -6.76 15.16
CA ASP A 34 -3.74 -5.98 14.90
C ASP A 34 -4.11 -6.02 13.40
N GLN A 35 -5.41 -6.04 13.12
CA GLN A 35 -5.94 -6.12 11.77
C GLN A 35 -6.37 -4.75 11.25
N PHE A 36 -5.78 -4.32 10.15
CA PHE A 36 -6.22 -3.15 9.39
C PHE A 36 -7.50 -3.43 8.61
N LEU A 37 -7.60 -4.61 8.01
CA LEU A 37 -8.74 -5.07 7.22
C LEU A 37 -9.06 -6.52 7.58
N ARG A 38 -10.35 -6.83 7.63
CA ARG A 38 -10.84 -8.17 7.93
C ARG A 38 -11.52 -8.80 6.72
N LEU A 39 -11.45 -10.12 6.64
CA LEU A 39 -12.21 -10.90 5.68
C LEU A 39 -13.70 -10.53 5.76
N ASP A 40 -14.37 -10.51 4.62
CA ASP A 40 -15.79 -10.20 4.47
C ASP A 40 -16.23 -8.84 5.06
N SER A 41 -15.27 -7.95 5.34
CA SER A 41 -15.55 -6.57 5.72
C SER A 41 -15.52 -5.64 4.51
N ARG A 42 -16.22 -4.49 4.65
CA ARG A 42 -16.16 -3.43 3.66
C ARG A 42 -14.81 -2.74 3.70
N ASN A 43 -14.23 -2.54 2.53
CA ASN A 43 -12.96 -1.82 2.39
C ASN A 43 -13.22 -0.42 1.80
N ASP A 44 -13.15 0.59 2.64
CA ASP A 44 -13.39 2.01 2.29
C ASP A 44 -12.18 2.92 2.60
N LYS A 45 -10.99 2.33 2.77
CA LYS A 45 -9.78 3.06 3.18
C LYS A 45 -8.53 2.60 2.46
N ILE A 46 -7.60 3.54 2.30
CA ILE A 46 -6.23 3.31 1.83
C ILE A 46 -5.29 3.75 2.93
N GLY A 47 -4.32 2.92 3.30
CA GLY A 47 -3.29 3.25 4.27
C GLY A 47 -1.96 3.59 3.60
N PHE A 48 -1.13 4.32 4.32
CA PHE A 48 0.29 4.55 4.04
C PHE A 48 1.09 4.16 5.28
N ILE A 49 2.17 3.39 5.11
CA ILE A 49 3.01 2.91 6.20
C ILE A 49 4.14 3.91 6.42
N ASP A 50 4.07 4.67 7.53
CA ASP A 50 5.16 5.56 7.94
C ASP A 50 6.28 4.77 8.62
N LYS A 51 5.92 3.73 9.41
CA LYS A 51 6.82 2.78 10.04
C LYS A 51 6.13 1.44 10.21
N GLY A 52 6.84 0.33 10.00
CA GLY A 52 6.34 -1.02 10.25
C GLY A 52 6.24 -1.89 9.01
N LEU A 53 5.57 -3.02 9.16
CA LEU A 53 5.38 -4.05 8.15
C LEU A 53 4.00 -4.69 8.32
N LEU A 54 3.24 -4.77 7.24
CA LEU A 54 1.95 -5.45 7.17
C LEU A 54 2.03 -6.61 6.17
N ARG A 55 1.12 -7.58 6.30
CA ARG A 55 0.86 -8.60 5.27
C ARG A 55 -0.61 -8.67 4.91
N SER A 56 -0.93 -9.11 3.71
CA SER A 56 -2.26 -9.61 3.37
C SER A 56 -2.25 -11.14 3.32
N PHE A 57 -3.31 -11.77 3.83
CA PHE A 57 -3.43 -13.21 3.82
C PHE A 57 -4.91 -13.65 3.76
N SER A 58 -5.13 -14.89 3.38
CA SER A 58 -6.42 -15.58 3.50
C SER A 58 -6.20 -17.00 4.00
N TYR A 59 -7.29 -17.73 4.21
CA TYR A 59 -7.24 -19.16 4.53
C TYR A 59 -7.61 -19.99 3.30
N ASP A 60 -6.94 -21.13 3.10
CA ASP A 60 -7.35 -22.15 2.16
C ASP A 60 -8.52 -22.99 2.70
N ASP A 61 -9.03 -23.92 1.90
CA ASP A 61 -10.14 -24.81 2.29
C ASP A 61 -9.77 -25.75 3.45
N ALA A 62 -8.49 -25.97 3.71
CA ALA A 62 -7.96 -26.76 4.81
C ALA A 62 -7.74 -25.93 6.09
N GLY A 63 -7.92 -24.61 6.04
CA GLY A 63 -7.74 -23.67 7.14
C GLY A 63 -6.30 -23.20 7.33
N ASN A 64 -5.41 -23.44 6.37
CA ASN A 64 -4.04 -22.91 6.42
C ASN A 64 -3.99 -21.46 5.95
N GLU A 65 -3.12 -20.66 6.55
CA GLU A 65 -2.88 -19.29 6.11
C GLU A 65 -2.07 -19.25 4.80
N ILE A 66 -2.58 -18.51 3.83
CA ILE A 66 -1.87 -18.18 2.58
C ILE A 66 -1.58 -16.70 2.58
N THR A 67 -0.32 -16.32 2.67
CA THR A 67 0.11 -14.91 2.53
C THR A 67 0.15 -14.54 1.04
N HIS A 68 -0.48 -13.43 0.68
CA HIS A 68 -0.55 -12.92 -0.68
C HIS A 68 0.46 -11.81 -0.94
N ASP A 69 0.56 -10.83 0.00
CA ASP A 69 1.42 -9.67 -0.14
C ASP A 69 2.03 -9.27 1.20
N PHE A 70 3.16 -8.57 1.12
CA PHE A 70 3.74 -7.81 2.22
C PHE A 70 3.78 -6.33 1.85
N PHE A 71 3.44 -5.48 2.82
CA PHE A 71 3.46 -4.03 2.67
C PHE A 71 4.45 -3.45 3.67
N GLN A 72 5.42 -2.71 3.16
CA GLN A 72 6.51 -2.18 3.99
C GLN A 72 6.44 -0.66 4.14
N GLN A 73 7.27 -0.16 5.03
CA GLN A 73 7.45 1.27 5.25
C GLN A 73 7.65 2.04 3.93
N GLY A 74 6.97 3.18 3.79
CA GLY A 74 7.05 4.04 2.61
C GLY A 74 6.06 3.68 1.50
N SER A 75 5.23 2.65 1.65
CA SER A 75 4.25 2.25 0.64
C SER A 75 2.81 2.56 1.05
N PHE A 76 1.97 2.84 0.04
CA PHE A 76 0.53 2.78 0.20
C PHE A 76 0.05 1.33 0.12
N PHE A 77 -1.02 1.02 0.85
CA PHE A 77 -1.57 -0.32 0.90
C PHE A 77 -3.09 -0.32 1.06
N THR A 78 -3.72 -1.31 0.51
CA THR A 78 -5.12 -1.70 0.70
C THR A 78 -5.35 -3.03 -0.03
N ASP A 79 -6.49 -3.68 0.17
CA ASP A 79 -6.97 -4.67 -0.79
C ASP A 79 -7.56 -3.94 -2.00
N LEU A 80 -6.77 -3.84 -3.07
CA LEU A 80 -7.13 -3.08 -4.28
C LEU A 80 -8.42 -3.61 -4.91
N ASN A 81 -8.62 -4.93 -4.90
CA ASN A 81 -9.78 -5.55 -5.52
C ASN A 81 -11.07 -5.11 -4.81
N SER A 82 -11.17 -5.29 -3.50
CA SER A 82 -12.36 -4.90 -2.74
C SER A 82 -12.55 -3.38 -2.71
N TYR A 83 -11.46 -2.60 -2.66
CA TYR A 83 -11.52 -1.16 -2.64
C TYR A 83 -12.12 -0.58 -3.94
N PHE A 84 -11.59 -0.98 -5.10
CA PHE A 84 -12.03 -0.41 -6.39
C PHE A 84 -13.37 -0.98 -6.88
N ASN A 85 -13.63 -2.26 -6.61
CA ASN A 85 -14.89 -2.89 -7.02
C ASN A 85 -16.02 -2.68 -6.00
N CYS A 86 -15.76 -2.02 -4.87
CA CYS A 86 -16.73 -1.81 -3.79
C CYS A 86 -17.34 -3.14 -3.28
N THR A 87 -16.55 -4.21 -3.27
CA THR A 87 -16.92 -5.53 -2.76
C THR A 87 -16.40 -5.75 -1.34
N LEU A 88 -16.85 -6.82 -0.69
CA LEU A 88 -16.27 -7.25 0.58
C LEU A 88 -14.86 -7.81 0.33
N SER A 89 -13.95 -7.55 1.28
CA SER A 89 -12.58 -8.06 1.21
C SER A 89 -12.56 -9.59 1.28
N LYS A 90 -11.68 -10.20 0.49
CA LYS A 90 -11.39 -11.64 0.53
C LYS A 90 -10.08 -11.96 1.24
N VAL A 91 -9.45 -10.95 1.82
CA VAL A 91 -8.21 -11.08 2.56
C VAL A 91 -8.28 -10.33 3.88
N PHE A 92 -7.43 -10.74 4.81
CA PHE A 92 -7.05 -9.95 5.98
C PHE A 92 -5.84 -9.10 5.63
N ILE A 93 -5.70 -7.94 6.29
CA ILE A 93 -4.45 -7.17 6.33
C ILE A 93 -4.11 -6.97 7.79
N GLU A 94 -2.97 -7.48 8.24
CA GLU A 94 -2.52 -7.42 9.64
C GLU A 94 -1.10 -6.91 9.79
N ALA A 95 -0.80 -6.37 10.98
CA ALA A 95 0.51 -5.87 11.35
C ALA A 95 1.41 -7.02 11.83
N LEU A 96 2.59 -7.19 11.20
CA LEU A 96 3.61 -8.14 11.63
C LEU A 96 4.50 -7.59 12.75
N VAL A 97 4.56 -6.28 12.88
CA VAL A 97 5.24 -5.52 13.94
C VAL A 97 4.37 -4.30 14.27
N ASP A 98 4.70 -3.57 15.34
CA ASP A 98 4.03 -2.31 15.63
C ASP A 98 4.20 -1.32 14.48
N CYS A 99 3.10 -0.72 14.03
CA CYS A 99 3.04 0.14 12.85
C CYS A 99 2.51 1.52 13.17
N ASP A 100 3.14 2.54 12.58
CA ASP A 100 2.61 3.89 12.46
C ASP A 100 2.09 4.09 11.03
N LEU A 101 0.85 4.50 10.90
CA LEU A 101 0.14 4.59 9.64
C LEU A 101 -0.48 5.97 9.44
N TYR A 102 -0.67 6.34 8.19
CA TYR A 102 -1.61 7.37 7.77
C TYR A 102 -2.71 6.74 6.92
N VAL A 103 -3.95 7.15 7.12
CA VAL A 103 -5.11 6.53 6.48
C VAL A 103 -5.95 7.60 5.79
N PHE A 104 -6.29 7.37 4.54
CA PHE A 104 -7.37 8.05 3.84
C PHE A 104 -8.61 7.18 3.87
N ASN A 105 -9.75 7.72 4.26
CA ASN A 105 -11.02 7.10 3.98
C ASN A 105 -11.53 7.50 2.59
N ARG A 106 -12.51 6.79 2.06
CA ARG A 106 -13.07 7.03 0.72
C ARG A 106 -13.61 8.45 0.56
N THR A 107 -14.34 8.94 1.55
CA THR A 107 -14.90 10.31 1.53
C THR A 107 -13.79 11.38 1.42
N SER A 108 -12.69 11.21 2.17
CA SER A 108 -11.53 12.10 2.08
C SER A 108 -10.91 12.08 0.70
N LEU A 109 -10.76 10.90 0.10
CA LEU A 109 -10.21 10.75 -1.25
C LEU A 109 -11.14 11.35 -2.31
N ASP A 110 -12.45 11.24 -2.15
CA ASP A 110 -13.42 11.86 -3.07
C ASP A 110 -13.33 13.39 -3.03
N ILE A 111 -13.10 13.99 -1.85
CA ILE A 111 -12.84 15.43 -1.72
C ILE A 111 -11.52 15.80 -2.39
N ILE A 112 -10.44 15.07 -2.09
CA ILE A 112 -9.12 15.34 -2.70
C ILE A 112 -9.18 15.26 -4.23
N LYS A 113 -9.86 14.26 -4.80
CA LYS A 113 -10.05 14.10 -6.25
C LYS A 113 -10.80 15.26 -6.88
N LYS A 114 -11.76 15.82 -6.17
CA LYS A 114 -12.54 16.97 -6.64
C LYS A 114 -11.72 18.25 -6.65
N GLU A 115 -10.91 18.46 -5.62
CA GLU A 115 -10.12 19.68 -5.43
C GLU A 115 -8.75 19.62 -6.15
N ILE A 116 -8.23 18.40 -6.41
CA ILE A 116 -6.97 18.15 -7.09
C ILE A 116 -7.23 17.21 -8.28
N PRO A 117 -7.60 17.72 -9.45
CA PRO A 117 -7.92 16.89 -10.63
C PRO A 117 -6.77 15.94 -11.05
N GLU A 118 -5.52 16.35 -10.81
CA GLU A 118 -4.32 15.55 -11.08
C GLU A 118 -4.21 14.30 -10.21
N TRP A 119 -5.00 14.20 -9.13
CA TRP A 119 -5.04 13.01 -8.26
C TRP A 119 -5.39 11.73 -9.01
N ALA A 120 -6.24 11.83 -10.03
CA ALA A 120 -6.56 10.69 -10.89
C ALA A 120 -5.32 10.14 -11.60
N SER A 121 -4.41 11.02 -12.05
CA SER A 121 -3.13 10.63 -12.65
C SER A 121 -2.21 9.96 -11.63
N PHE A 122 -2.17 10.45 -10.39
CA PHE A 122 -1.44 9.81 -9.30
C PHE A 122 -1.93 8.37 -9.10
N GLU A 123 -3.23 8.16 -8.93
CA GLU A 123 -3.80 6.81 -8.75
C GLU A 123 -3.46 5.89 -9.93
N GLN A 124 -3.55 6.39 -11.15
CA GLN A 124 -3.26 5.60 -12.35
C GLN A 124 -1.78 5.20 -12.42
N ILE A 125 -0.87 6.15 -12.19
CA ILE A 125 0.58 5.90 -12.21
C ILE A 125 0.96 4.94 -11.08
N TYR A 126 0.44 5.16 -9.87
CA TYR A 126 0.73 4.32 -8.72
C TYR A 126 0.25 2.87 -8.93
N ARG A 127 -0.95 2.68 -9.48
CA ARG A 127 -1.45 1.34 -9.88
C ARG A 127 -0.56 0.68 -10.92
N ALA A 128 -0.12 1.43 -11.93
CA ALA A 128 0.76 0.91 -12.96
C ALA A 128 2.10 0.47 -12.37
N GLN A 129 2.68 1.23 -11.44
CA GLN A 129 3.92 0.87 -10.75
C GLN A 129 3.78 -0.42 -9.95
N ILE A 130 2.70 -0.59 -9.18
CA ILE A 130 2.41 -1.83 -8.44
C ILE A 130 2.27 -3.01 -9.42
N SER A 131 1.50 -2.85 -10.50
CA SER A 131 1.29 -3.90 -11.49
C SER A 131 2.60 -4.31 -12.17
N MET A 132 3.47 -3.37 -12.50
CA MET A 132 4.79 -3.64 -13.07
C MET A 132 5.71 -4.37 -12.08
N CYS A 133 5.67 -4.00 -10.80
CA CYS A 133 6.43 -4.68 -9.76
C CYS A 133 6.00 -6.15 -9.65
N LEU A 134 4.70 -6.42 -9.60
CA LEU A 134 4.14 -7.77 -9.54
C LEU A 134 4.50 -8.61 -10.78
N LEU A 135 4.40 -8.05 -11.99
CA LEU A 135 4.78 -8.72 -13.22
C LEU A 135 6.28 -9.06 -13.26
N ASN A 136 7.13 -8.15 -12.84
CA ASN A 136 8.56 -8.38 -12.76
C ASN A 136 8.90 -9.45 -11.73
N PHE A 137 8.21 -9.47 -10.60
CA PHE A 137 8.35 -10.50 -9.59
C PHE A 137 7.93 -11.88 -10.12
N GLN A 138 6.76 -11.98 -10.75
CA GLN A 138 6.30 -13.24 -11.37
C GLN A 138 7.29 -13.78 -12.41
N ARG A 139 7.84 -12.91 -13.29
CA ARG A 139 8.86 -13.31 -14.28
C ARG A 139 10.11 -13.86 -13.61
N LYS A 140 10.54 -13.27 -12.49
CA LYS A 140 11.72 -13.74 -11.77
C LYS A 140 11.48 -15.09 -11.08
N ILE A 141 10.31 -15.30 -10.46
CA ILE A 141 9.96 -16.58 -9.83
C ILE A 141 9.95 -17.74 -10.83
N ILE A 142 9.40 -17.54 -12.02
CA ILE A 142 9.31 -18.59 -13.06
C ILE A 142 10.70 -19.13 -13.45
N HIS A 143 11.74 -18.32 -13.26
CA HIS A 143 13.12 -18.67 -13.65
C HIS A 143 14.07 -18.93 -12.47
N SER A 144 13.59 -18.94 -11.22
CA SER A 144 14.45 -19.05 -10.03
C SER A 144 14.15 -20.28 -9.19
N SER A 145 15.16 -20.74 -8.44
CA SER A 145 14.96 -21.73 -7.37
C SER A 145 14.16 -21.15 -6.21
N SER A 146 13.61 -21.97 -5.33
CA SER A 146 12.79 -21.53 -4.18
C SER A 146 13.53 -20.56 -3.24
N ILE A 147 14.86 -20.72 -3.08
CA ILE A 147 15.71 -19.86 -2.22
C ILE A 147 15.93 -18.50 -2.90
N ASP A 148 16.21 -18.52 -4.20
CA ASP A 148 16.38 -17.30 -4.99
C ASP A 148 15.08 -16.50 -5.05
N SER A 149 13.92 -17.18 -5.08
CA SER A 149 12.60 -16.55 -5.07
C SER A 149 12.35 -15.74 -3.81
N PHE A 150 12.76 -16.22 -2.64
CA PHE A 150 12.62 -15.48 -1.38
C PHE A 150 13.53 -14.24 -1.34
N THR A 151 14.77 -14.37 -1.81
CA THR A 151 15.72 -13.25 -1.89
C THR A 151 15.25 -12.20 -2.90
N LEU A 152 14.69 -12.62 -4.03
CA LEU A 152 14.13 -11.74 -5.03
C LEU A 152 12.87 -11.01 -4.54
N PHE A 153 12.04 -11.69 -3.74
CA PHE A 153 10.87 -11.11 -3.11
C PHE A 153 11.29 -10.00 -2.13
N SER A 154 12.24 -10.27 -1.25
CA SER A 154 12.79 -9.29 -0.31
C SER A 154 13.38 -8.09 -1.04
N ASN A 155 14.13 -8.30 -2.12
CA ASN A 155 14.75 -7.22 -2.90
C ASN A 155 13.71 -6.41 -3.71
N CYS A 156 12.65 -7.02 -4.25
CA CYS A 156 11.58 -6.29 -4.95
C CYS A 156 10.85 -5.36 -3.98
N LEU A 157 10.65 -5.78 -2.74
CA LEU A 157 10.08 -4.95 -1.69
C LEU A 157 11.04 -3.82 -1.26
N LEU A 158 12.35 -4.07 -1.22
CA LEU A 158 13.37 -3.08 -0.88
C LEU A 158 13.55 -2.00 -1.96
N TYR A 159 13.36 -2.34 -3.25
CA TYR A 159 13.58 -1.42 -4.36
C TYR A 159 12.62 -0.22 -4.39
N THR A 160 11.50 -0.28 -3.67
CA THR A 160 10.58 0.85 -3.52
C THR A 160 11.02 1.83 -2.44
N SER A 161 11.94 1.43 -1.53
CA SER A 161 12.44 2.27 -0.43
C SER A 161 13.79 2.93 -0.72
N ASP A 162 14.67 2.30 -1.49
CA ASP A 162 16.05 2.78 -1.69
C ASP A 162 16.22 3.80 -2.85
N ALA A 163 15.20 4.00 -3.68
CA ALA A 163 15.25 5.03 -4.71
C ALA A 163 15.14 6.48 -4.15
N ALA A 164 15.08 6.64 -2.83
CA ALA A 164 14.93 7.93 -2.16
C ALA A 164 16.24 8.49 -1.54
N ASP A 165 17.30 7.70 -1.44
CA ASP A 165 18.52 8.10 -0.71
C ASP A 165 19.74 8.43 -1.60
N GLU A 166 19.62 8.39 -2.92
CA GLU A 166 20.69 8.83 -3.82
C GLU A 166 20.34 10.12 -4.57
N VAL A 167 20.28 11.24 -3.87
CA VAL A 167 20.58 12.57 -4.45
C VAL A 167 21.24 13.43 -3.38
N ASP A 168 22.53 13.30 -3.25
CA ASP A 168 23.41 14.39 -2.82
C ASP A 168 24.20 14.91 -4.02
#